data_67c7495fa053ca4320936cefa22590f5
#
_entry.id   67c7495fa053ca4320936cefa22590f5
#
_cell.length_a   1.000
_cell.length_b   1.000
_cell.length_c   1.000
_cell.angle_alpha   90.00
_cell.angle_beta   90.00
_cell.angle_gamma   90.00
#
_symmetry.space_group_name_H-M   'P 1'
#
loop_
_entity.id
_entity.type
_entity.pdbx_description
1 polymer ?
#
loop_
_entity_poly.entity_id
_entity_poly.type
_entity_poly.pdbx_seq_one_letter_code
_entity_poly.pdbx_strand_id
1 'polypeptide(L)'
;PPLSCIHRDIDQMAELASQALFDEINHLSGAPLTHYADVELILRDSTRIIDNGPLGEHAVSPDSIRLSKEEKQLLRTGNYRVAISFHYTGTAWAALHQKGIRDELEQYGIDIISTMDAHFDPALQNMQLESIKMQHPDAVIAIPTDDVQTGPAFQELSKMTRLVFLSNIPQNFSRNNYVSCISVNERENGTN
;
A
#
# COMPACT_ATOMS: atom_id res chain seq x y z
N PRO A 1 8.70 -20.20 2.01
CA PRO A 1 9.94 -19.44 1.71
C PRO A 1 10.54 -18.86 2.98
N PRO A 2 11.88 -18.68 3.05
CA PRO A 2 12.51 -18.12 4.23
C PRO A 2 12.06 -16.67 4.44
N LEU A 3 11.71 -16.33 5.68
CA LEU A 3 11.26 -14.98 6.06
C LEU A 3 12.41 -13.98 6.04
N SER A 4 12.18 -12.82 5.48
CA SER A 4 13.02 -11.65 5.72
C SER A 4 12.86 -11.21 7.16
N CYS A 5 13.94 -10.82 7.79
CA CYS A 5 13.92 -10.47 9.20
C CYS A 5 14.95 -9.37 9.51
N ILE A 6 14.75 -8.69 10.61
CA ILE A 6 15.79 -7.86 11.21
C ILE A 6 16.62 -8.80 12.10
N HIS A 7 17.87 -9.02 11.70
CA HIS A 7 18.83 -9.75 12.51
C HIS A 7 19.40 -8.83 13.58
N ARG A 8 19.42 -9.33 14.80
CA ARG A 8 20.12 -8.70 15.93
C ARG A 8 21.40 -9.47 16.17
N ASP A 9 22.50 -8.79 16.21
CA ASP A 9 23.77 -9.40 16.54
C ASP A 9 23.82 -9.71 18.05
N ILE A 10 23.47 -10.95 18.39
CA ILE A 10 23.46 -11.42 19.79
C ILE A 10 24.86 -11.51 20.37
N ASP A 11 25.86 -11.83 19.55
CA ASP A 11 27.23 -11.92 19.98
C ASP A 11 27.76 -10.52 20.32
N GLN A 12 27.50 -9.53 19.48
CA GLN A 12 27.81 -8.13 19.78
C GLN A 12 27.09 -7.62 21.03
N MET A 13 25.82 -8.00 21.24
CA MET A 13 25.10 -7.66 22.47
C MET A 13 25.79 -8.26 23.72
N ALA A 14 26.26 -9.49 23.65
CA ALA A 14 26.97 -10.14 24.73
C ALA A 14 28.33 -9.50 24.99
N GLU A 15 29.07 -9.14 23.95
CA GLU A 15 30.35 -8.40 24.05
C GLU A 15 30.15 -7.03 24.72
N LEU A 16 29.18 -6.23 24.28
CA LEU A 16 28.86 -4.93 24.86
C LEU A 16 28.47 -5.03 26.33
N ALA A 17 27.65 -6.04 26.69
CA ALA A 17 27.27 -6.29 28.05
C ALA A 17 28.47 -6.67 28.94
N SER A 18 29.36 -7.52 28.42
CA SER A 18 30.56 -7.93 29.12
C SER A 18 31.54 -6.78 29.31
N GLN A 19 31.71 -5.93 28.30
CA GLN A 19 32.55 -4.74 28.38
C GLN A 19 32.00 -3.74 29.38
N ALA A 20 30.70 -3.46 29.36
CA ALA A 20 30.08 -2.53 30.30
C ALA A 20 30.23 -3.01 31.75
N LEU A 21 30.09 -4.32 32.00
CA LEU A 21 30.31 -4.90 33.32
C LEU A 21 31.77 -4.79 33.75
N PHE A 22 32.72 -5.05 32.84
CA PHE A 22 34.14 -4.94 33.10
C PHE A 22 34.52 -3.49 33.49
N ASP A 23 34.01 -2.52 32.72
CA ASP A 23 34.26 -1.10 32.95
C ASP A 23 33.73 -0.65 34.32
N GLU A 24 32.53 -1.13 34.70
CA GLU A 24 31.93 -0.84 36.01
C GLU A 24 32.73 -1.45 37.18
N ILE A 25 33.13 -2.72 37.05
CA ILE A 25 33.93 -3.41 38.09
C ILE A 25 35.28 -2.72 38.30
N ASN A 26 35.88 -2.20 37.26
CA ASN A 26 37.18 -1.52 37.32
C ASN A 26 37.09 -0.02 37.57
N HIS A 27 35.87 0.47 37.84
CA HIS A 27 35.61 1.91 38.10
C HIS A 27 36.14 2.85 36.98
N LEU A 28 36.04 2.41 35.74
CA LEU A 28 36.38 3.21 34.57
C LEU A 28 35.28 4.24 34.33
N SER A 29 35.47 5.43 34.82
CA SER A 29 34.48 6.51 34.72
C SER A 29 34.31 6.97 33.27
N GLY A 30 33.05 7.14 32.85
CA GLY A 30 32.68 7.72 31.55
C GLY A 30 32.10 6.75 30.56
N ALA A 31 31.88 5.48 30.94
CA ALA A 31 31.13 4.56 30.10
C ALA A 31 29.67 5.00 29.92
N PRO A 32 29.10 4.97 28.72
CA PRO A 32 27.69 5.29 28.51
C PRO A 32 26.78 4.27 29.20
N LEU A 33 25.69 4.75 29.82
CA LEU A 33 24.71 3.90 30.50
C LEU A 33 23.90 3.03 29.53
N THR A 34 23.95 3.34 28.24
CA THR A 34 23.19 2.63 27.21
C THR A 34 24.09 2.35 26.02
N HIS A 35 24.11 1.11 25.59
CA HIS A 35 24.79 0.65 24.38
C HIS A 35 23.77 0.09 23.40
N TYR A 36 24.00 0.37 22.11
CA TYR A 36 23.17 -0.19 21.02
C TYR A 36 24.02 -1.16 20.21
N ALA A 37 23.50 -2.39 20.07
CA ALA A 37 24.04 -3.32 19.09
C ALA A 37 23.47 -3.01 17.70
N ASP A 38 24.24 -3.32 16.67
CA ASP A 38 23.83 -3.15 15.30
C ASP A 38 22.68 -4.10 14.93
N VAL A 39 21.88 -3.67 13.97
CA VAL A 39 20.84 -4.50 13.37
C VAL A 39 21.04 -4.56 11.87
N GLU A 40 20.81 -5.73 11.30
CA GLU A 40 20.91 -5.97 9.86
C GLU A 40 19.56 -6.42 9.30
N LEU A 41 19.13 -5.80 8.20
CA LEU A 41 17.96 -6.27 7.44
C LEU A 41 18.38 -7.41 6.51
N ILE A 42 18.01 -8.63 6.86
CA ILE A 42 18.24 -9.80 6.01
C ILE A 42 17.03 -9.98 5.09
N LEU A 43 17.21 -9.65 3.82
CA LEU A 43 16.21 -9.86 2.77
C LEU A 43 16.24 -11.33 2.30
N ARG A 44 15.09 -11.99 2.39
CA ARG A 44 14.89 -13.36 1.91
C ARG A 44 13.70 -13.42 0.94
N ASP A 45 13.33 -14.62 0.55
CA ASP A 45 12.31 -14.85 -0.48
C ASP A 45 10.93 -14.26 -0.13
N SER A 46 10.58 -14.14 1.15
CA SER A 46 9.32 -13.54 1.59
C SER A 46 9.12 -12.06 1.18
N THR A 47 10.23 -11.37 0.86
CA THR A 47 10.18 -9.99 0.36
C THR A 47 10.63 -9.88 -1.10
N ARG A 48 11.06 -10.98 -1.73
CA ARG A 48 11.54 -11.02 -3.11
C ARG A 48 10.57 -11.65 -4.07
N ILE A 49 9.62 -12.43 -3.58
CA ILE A 49 8.68 -13.14 -4.44
C ILE A 49 7.58 -12.16 -4.83
N ILE A 50 7.66 -11.73 -6.07
CA ILE A 50 6.57 -11.09 -6.77
C ILE A 50 5.77 -12.23 -7.38
N ASP A 51 4.66 -12.51 -6.74
CA ASP A 51 3.79 -13.62 -7.10
C ASP A 51 2.70 -13.17 -8.08
N ASN A 52 1.65 -13.96 -8.18
CA ASN A 52 0.53 -13.67 -9.04
C ASN A 52 -0.43 -12.67 -8.39
N GLY A 53 -1.05 -11.85 -9.18
CA GLY A 53 -2.15 -10.98 -8.76
C GLY A 53 -3.43 -11.76 -8.46
N PRO A 54 -4.52 -11.06 -8.05
CA PRO A 54 -5.78 -11.68 -7.61
C PRO A 54 -6.45 -12.59 -8.65
N LEU A 55 -6.18 -12.38 -9.93
CA LEU A 55 -6.71 -13.20 -11.03
C LEU A 55 -5.68 -14.17 -11.62
N GLY A 56 -4.55 -14.38 -10.93
CA GLY A 56 -3.46 -15.25 -11.39
C GLY A 56 -2.53 -14.59 -12.43
N GLU A 57 -2.68 -13.32 -12.72
CA GLU A 57 -1.77 -12.56 -13.57
C GLU A 57 -0.42 -12.34 -12.87
N HIS A 58 0.65 -12.27 -13.66
CA HIS A 58 1.97 -12.00 -13.11
C HIS A 58 2.04 -10.61 -12.48
N ALA A 59 2.37 -10.56 -11.20
CA ALA A 59 2.60 -9.31 -10.49
C ALA A 59 4.01 -8.76 -10.79
N VAL A 60 4.15 -7.44 -10.78
CA VAL A 60 5.42 -6.76 -11.01
C VAL A 60 5.85 -5.95 -9.78
N SER A 61 7.16 -5.83 -9.58
CA SER A 61 7.72 -5.03 -8.49
C SER A 61 7.38 -3.55 -8.65
N PRO A 62 7.10 -2.83 -7.56
CA PRO A 62 7.04 -1.38 -7.55
C PRO A 62 8.27 -0.72 -8.17
N ASP A 63 9.44 -1.36 -8.08
CA ASP A 63 10.69 -0.88 -8.69
C ASP A 63 10.65 -0.81 -10.22
N SER A 64 9.75 -1.55 -10.85
CA SER A 64 9.53 -1.51 -12.30
C SER A 64 8.68 -0.31 -12.73
N ILE A 65 7.98 0.34 -11.80
CA ILE A 65 7.11 1.48 -12.05
C ILE A 65 7.91 2.76 -11.84
N ARG A 66 8.56 3.22 -12.92
CA ARG A 66 9.33 4.47 -12.89
C ARG A 66 8.85 5.40 -13.98
N LEU A 67 8.26 6.52 -13.57
CA LEU A 67 7.85 7.55 -14.51
C LEU A 67 9.06 8.28 -15.08
N SER A 68 9.12 8.39 -16.39
CA SER A 68 10.08 9.25 -17.10
C SER A 68 9.82 10.73 -16.80
N LYS A 69 10.75 11.59 -17.20
CA LYS A 69 10.56 13.04 -17.07
C LYS A 69 9.39 13.54 -17.91
N GLU A 70 9.22 12.99 -19.08
CA GLU A 70 8.17 13.30 -20.05
C GLU A 70 6.80 12.91 -19.49
N GLU A 71 6.67 11.70 -18.92
CA GLU A 71 5.44 11.24 -18.26
C GLU A 71 5.07 12.10 -17.05
N LYS A 72 6.04 12.45 -16.20
CA LYS A 72 5.82 13.38 -15.08
C LYS A 72 5.33 14.75 -15.55
N GLN A 73 5.84 15.23 -16.70
CA GLN A 73 5.38 16.48 -17.27
C GLN A 73 3.95 16.37 -17.81
N LEU A 74 3.62 15.27 -18.48
CA LEU A 74 2.25 15.00 -18.95
C LEU A 74 1.26 14.97 -17.78
N LEU A 75 1.61 14.33 -16.66
CA LEU A 75 0.76 14.34 -15.48
C LEU A 75 0.50 15.76 -14.97
N ARG A 76 1.54 16.61 -14.91
CA ARG A 76 1.40 17.99 -14.41
C ARG A 76 0.57 18.91 -15.32
N THR A 77 0.48 18.59 -16.57
CA THR A 77 -0.25 19.43 -17.55
C THR A 77 -1.61 18.87 -17.94
N GLY A 78 -1.93 17.63 -17.52
CA GLY A 78 -3.11 16.91 -17.97
C GLY A 78 -4.41 17.33 -17.29
N ASN A 79 -4.36 18.08 -16.17
CA ASN A 79 -5.54 18.48 -15.38
C ASN A 79 -6.42 17.29 -15.01
N TYR A 80 -5.80 16.18 -14.63
CA TYR A 80 -6.51 14.95 -14.29
C TYR A 80 -7.30 15.07 -13.00
N ARG A 81 -8.44 14.37 -12.94
CA ARG A 81 -9.39 14.36 -11.84
C ARG A 81 -9.54 12.93 -11.31
N VAL A 82 -9.27 12.73 -10.04
CA VAL A 82 -9.31 11.41 -9.40
C VAL A 82 -10.32 11.41 -8.24
N ALA A 83 -11.11 10.35 -8.15
CA ALA A 83 -11.93 10.09 -6.97
C ALA A 83 -11.36 8.90 -6.18
N ILE A 84 -11.61 8.88 -4.87
CA ILE A 84 -11.17 7.84 -3.96
C ILE A 84 -12.39 7.24 -3.26
N SER A 85 -12.52 5.91 -3.29
CA SER A 85 -13.59 5.17 -2.61
C SER A 85 -13.00 4.11 -1.68
N PHE A 86 -13.05 4.37 -0.37
CA PHE A 86 -12.57 3.44 0.64
C PHE A 86 -13.72 2.65 1.28
N HIS A 87 -13.45 1.39 1.60
CA HIS A 87 -14.36 0.56 2.38
C HIS A 87 -14.58 1.11 3.81
N TYR A 88 -13.52 1.68 4.41
CA TYR A 88 -13.53 2.31 5.73
C TYR A 88 -12.29 3.19 5.91
N THR A 89 -12.45 4.36 6.53
CA THR A 89 -11.35 5.33 6.72
C THR A 89 -10.90 5.50 8.17
N GLY A 90 -11.59 4.91 9.14
CA GLY A 90 -11.39 5.11 10.57
C GLY A 90 -10.18 4.38 11.17
N THR A 91 -9.25 3.84 10.38
CA THR A 91 -8.04 3.17 10.86
C THR A 91 -6.78 3.96 10.51
N ALA A 92 -5.71 3.77 11.32
CA ALA A 92 -4.39 4.32 11.01
C ALA A 92 -3.87 3.84 9.65
N TRP A 93 -4.17 2.59 9.28
CA TRP A 93 -3.83 2.00 7.99
C TRP A 93 -4.48 2.80 6.83
N ALA A 94 -5.79 3.04 6.92
CA ALA A 94 -6.51 3.81 5.89
C ALA A 94 -6.04 5.26 5.82
N ALA A 95 -5.77 5.88 6.96
CA ALA A 95 -5.25 7.25 7.01
C ALA A 95 -3.87 7.38 6.33
N LEU A 96 -2.99 6.39 6.53
CA LEU A 96 -1.69 6.34 5.85
C LEU A 96 -1.84 6.17 4.34
N HIS A 97 -2.75 5.31 3.88
CA HIS A 97 -3.03 5.14 2.46
C HIS A 97 -3.60 6.41 1.84
N GLN A 98 -4.58 7.05 2.50
CA GLN A 98 -5.13 8.32 2.02
C GLN A 98 -4.05 9.40 1.93
N LYS A 99 -3.20 9.49 2.95
CA LYS A 99 -2.10 10.46 2.96
C LYS A 99 -1.13 10.20 1.81
N GLY A 100 -0.66 8.96 1.65
CA GLY A 100 0.27 8.59 0.58
C GLY A 100 -0.29 8.86 -0.82
N ILE A 101 -1.56 8.48 -1.07
CA ILE A 101 -2.24 8.76 -2.33
C ILE A 101 -2.34 10.26 -2.58
N ARG A 102 -2.75 11.03 -1.57
CA ARG A 102 -2.88 12.49 -1.68
C ARG A 102 -1.53 13.14 -1.99
N ASP A 103 -0.52 12.85 -1.19
CA ASP A 103 0.82 13.41 -1.35
C ASP A 103 1.39 13.13 -2.75
N GLU A 104 1.17 11.91 -3.27
CA GLU A 104 1.65 11.52 -4.60
C GLU A 104 0.85 12.21 -5.73
N LEU A 105 -0.46 12.31 -5.64
CA LEU A 105 -1.27 12.96 -6.67
C LEU A 105 -1.05 14.48 -6.68
N GLU A 106 -0.97 15.12 -5.52
CA GLU A 106 -0.77 16.56 -5.39
C GLU A 106 0.58 17.03 -5.98
N GLN A 107 1.66 16.23 -5.87
CA GLN A 107 2.95 16.59 -6.46
C GLN A 107 2.91 16.72 -7.99
N TYR A 108 1.91 16.10 -8.63
CA TYR A 108 1.67 16.19 -10.07
C TYR A 108 0.51 17.13 -10.43
N GLY A 109 -0.08 17.82 -9.46
CA GLY A 109 -1.21 18.72 -9.69
C GLY A 109 -2.50 17.99 -10.10
N ILE A 110 -2.64 16.72 -9.73
CA ILE A 110 -3.84 15.92 -9.99
C ILE A 110 -4.90 16.27 -8.95
N ASP A 111 -6.10 16.62 -9.40
CA ASP A 111 -7.20 17.04 -8.53
C ASP A 111 -7.92 15.83 -7.92
N ILE A 112 -7.98 15.77 -6.59
CA ILE A 112 -8.77 14.78 -5.86
C ILE A 112 -10.17 15.37 -5.64
N ILE A 113 -11.09 15.05 -6.54
CA ILE A 113 -12.43 15.64 -6.57
C ILE A 113 -13.37 15.11 -5.49
N SER A 114 -13.12 13.91 -4.99
CA SER A 114 -13.88 13.34 -3.86
C SER A 114 -13.11 12.21 -3.17
N THR A 115 -13.35 12.07 -1.87
CA THR A 115 -12.90 10.94 -1.07
C THR A 115 -14.09 10.42 -0.28
N MET A 116 -14.49 9.18 -0.51
CA MET A 116 -15.67 8.54 0.08
C MET A 116 -15.29 7.45 1.05
N ASP A 117 -16.05 7.33 2.14
CA ASP A 117 -15.96 6.26 3.15
C ASP A 117 -17.27 5.48 3.16
N ALA A 118 -17.20 4.20 2.90
CA ALA A 118 -18.35 3.32 2.85
C ALA A 118 -18.75 2.77 4.23
N HIS A 119 -17.96 3.02 5.28
CA HIS A 119 -18.23 2.50 6.64
C HIS A 119 -18.52 1.00 6.68
N PHE A 120 -17.87 0.21 5.84
CA PHE A 120 -18.12 -1.23 5.62
C PHE A 120 -19.55 -1.56 5.15
N ASP A 121 -20.28 -0.59 4.60
CA ASP A 121 -21.63 -0.79 4.05
C ASP A 121 -21.55 -0.84 2.50
N PRO A 122 -21.79 -2.01 1.88
CA PRO A 122 -21.78 -2.15 0.43
C PRO A 122 -22.89 -1.33 -0.26
N ALA A 123 -24.05 -1.16 0.38
CA ALA A 123 -25.14 -0.36 -0.20
C ALA A 123 -24.76 1.12 -0.23
N LEU A 124 -24.13 1.62 0.84
CA LEU A 124 -23.60 2.97 0.88
C LEU A 124 -22.50 3.15 -0.20
N GLN A 125 -21.56 2.18 -0.33
CA GLN A 125 -20.55 2.27 -1.36
C GLN A 125 -21.15 2.34 -2.77
N ASN A 126 -22.16 1.51 -3.06
CA ASN A 126 -22.86 1.54 -4.35
C ASN A 126 -23.46 2.93 -4.64
N MET A 127 -24.12 3.56 -3.67
CA MET A 127 -24.65 4.93 -3.83
C MET A 127 -23.52 5.95 -4.05
N GLN A 128 -22.40 5.81 -3.33
CA GLN A 128 -21.23 6.67 -3.48
C GLN A 128 -20.58 6.51 -4.86
N LEU A 129 -20.50 5.29 -5.39
CA LEU A 129 -19.99 5.03 -6.75
C LEU A 129 -20.86 5.69 -7.83
N GLU A 130 -22.19 5.69 -7.67
CA GLU A 130 -23.07 6.44 -8.58
C GLU A 130 -22.82 7.95 -8.48
N SER A 131 -22.59 8.49 -7.29
CA SER A 131 -22.22 9.88 -7.12
C SER A 131 -20.87 10.23 -7.77
N ILE A 132 -19.86 9.35 -7.62
CA ILE A 132 -18.57 9.48 -8.26
C ILE A 132 -18.71 9.47 -9.79
N LYS A 133 -19.52 8.55 -10.31
CA LYS A 133 -19.82 8.44 -11.74
C LYS A 133 -20.36 9.74 -12.33
N MET A 134 -21.26 10.42 -11.61
CA MET A 134 -21.81 11.72 -12.04
C MET A 134 -20.79 12.85 -12.08
N GLN A 135 -19.67 12.71 -11.38
CA GLN A 135 -18.59 13.68 -11.35
C GLN A 135 -17.61 13.51 -12.53
N HIS A 136 -17.71 12.42 -13.31
CA HIS A 136 -16.85 12.10 -14.45
C HIS A 136 -15.35 12.19 -14.13
N PRO A 137 -14.82 11.44 -13.15
CA PRO A 137 -13.39 11.38 -12.90
C PRO A 137 -12.64 10.67 -14.02
N ASP A 138 -11.38 11.02 -14.22
CA ASP A 138 -10.49 10.31 -15.16
C ASP A 138 -10.08 8.94 -14.60
N ALA A 139 -9.96 8.84 -13.27
CA ALA A 139 -9.67 7.59 -12.59
C ALA A 139 -10.32 7.53 -11.20
N VAL A 140 -10.52 6.31 -10.72
CA VAL A 140 -10.97 6.02 -9.35
C VAL A 140 -10.01 5.04 -8.70
N ILE A 141 -9.53 5.39 -7.50
CA ILE A 141 -8.77 4.49 -6.63
C ILE A 141 -9.74 3.94 -5.58
N ALA A 142 -9.89 2.63 -5.50
CA ALA A 142 -10.93 2.03 -4.68
C ALA A 142 -10.48 0.81 -3.89
N ILE A 143 -11.13 0.62 -2.74
CA ILE A 143 -11.14 -0.64 -1.99
C ILE A 143 -12.60 -1.09 -1.92
N PRO A 144 -12.98 -2.19 -2.59
CA PRO A 144 -14.32 -2.75 -2.49
C PRO A 144 -14.65 -3.17 -1.05
N THR A 145 -15.84 -2.80 -0.58
CA THR A 145 -16.35 -3.19 0.74
C THR A 145 -16.76 -4.66 0.77
N ASP A 146 -17.35 -5.11 -0.33
CA ASP A 146 -17.79 -6.48 -0.53
C ASP A 146 -17.62 -6.87 -2.00
N ASP A 147 -16.90 -7.96 -2.23
CA ASP A 147 -16.50 -8.37 -3.57
C ASP A 147 -17.67 -8.76 -4.49
N VAL A 148 -18.78 -9.16 -3.91
CA VAL A 148 -19.98 -9.59 -4.66
C VAL A 148 -20.95 -8.43 -4.83
N GLN A 149 -21.30 -7.77 -3.73
CA GLN A 149 -22.36 -6.77 -3.71
C GLN A 149 -21.98 -5.45 -4.40
N THR A 150 -20.69 -5.09 -4.38
CA THR A 150 -20.21 -3.86 -5.04
C THR A 150 -19.75 -4.08 -6.47
N GLY A 151 -19.58 -5.36 -6.88
CA GLY A 151 -19.12 -5.73 -8.22
C GLY A 151 -19.91 -5.07 -9.37
N PRO A 152 -21.26 -5.14 -9.39
CA PRO A 152 -22.06 -4.52 -10.45
C PRO A 152 -21.85 -3.00 -10.58
N ALA A 153 -21.74 -2.27 -9.45
CA ALA A 153 -21.53 -0.81 -9.47
C ALA A 153 -20.13 -0.47 -10.01
N PHE A 154 -19.11 -1.19 -9.61
CA PHE A 154 -17.77 -1.04 -10.19
C PHE A 154 -17.74 -1.40 -11.66
N GLN A 155 -18.49 -2.44 -12.08
CA GLN A 155 -18.59 -2.83 -13.48
C GLN A 155 -19.21 -1.71 -14.36
N GLU A 156 -20.23 -1.02 -13.87
CA GLU A 156 -20.80 0.13 -14.57
C GLU A 156 -19.84 1.31 -14.59
N LEU A 157 -19.16 1.59 -13.46
CA LEU A 157 -18.19 2.67 -13.37
C LEU A 157 -17.00 2.46 -14.31
N SER A 158 -16.53 1.22 -14.49
CA SER A 158 -15.41 0.87 -15.38
C SER A 158 -15.64 1.19 -16.85
N LYS A 159 -16.88 1.38 -17.27
CA LYS A 159 -17.22 1.78 -18.65
C LYS A 159 -16.91 3.26 -18.93
N MET A 160 -16.75 4.06 -17.89
CA MET A 160 -16.63 5.52 -17.98
C MET A 160 -15.31 6.08 -17.46
N THR A 161 -14.65 5.35 -16.57
CA THR A 161 -13.42 5.79 -15.91
C THR A 161 -12.45 4.64 -15.70
N ARG A 162 -11.20 4.94 -15.44
CA ARG A 162 -10.17 3.95 -15.12
C ARG A 162 -10.21 3.59 -13.66
N LEU A 163 -10.20 2.29 -13.36
CA LEU A 163 -10.22 1.78 -11.97
C LEU A 163 -8.84 1.27 -11.57
N VAL A 164 -8.40 1.67 -10.40
CA VAL A 164 -7.25 1.10 -9.69
C VAL A 164 -7.76 0.58 -8.35
N PHE A 165 -7.57 -0.71 -8.11
CA PHE A 165 -7.97 -1.32 -6.85
C PHE A 165 -6.79 -1.42 -5.88
N LEU A 166 -7.09 -1.34 -4.59
CA LEU A 166 -6.17 -1.62 -3.50
C LEU A 166 -6.68 -2.84 -2.74
N SER A 167 -5.77 -3.74 -2.42
CA SER A 167 -6.00 -4.99 -1.65
C SER A 167 -6.80 -6.05 -2.39
N ASN A 168 -8.01 -5.77 -2.85
CA ASN A 168 -8.91 -6.75 -3.47
C ASN A 168 -9.66 -6.16 -4.68
N ILE A 169 -10.17 -7.05 -5.52
CA ILE A 169 -11.03 -6.71 -6.67
C ILE A 169 -12.35 -7.46 -6.53
N PRO A 170 -13.47 -6.94 -7.10
CA PRO A 170 -14.74 -7.65 -7.10
C PRO A 170 -14.67 -9.03 -7.78
N GLN A 171 -15.47 -9.97 -7.30
CA GLN A 171 -15.57 -11.31 -7.91
C GLN A 171 -16.00 -11.22 -9.37
N ASN A 172 -15.45 -12.12 -10.18
CA ASN A 172 -15.74 -12.20 -11.62
C ASN A 172 -15.50 -10.90 -12.39
N PHE A 173 -14.66 -10.00 -11.84
CA PHE A 173 -14.33 -8.76 -12.50
C PHE A 173 -13.31 -9.01 -13.62
N SER A 174 -13.64 -8.55 -14.84
CA SER A 174 -12.78 -8.78 -16.00
C SER A 174 -11.47 -8.01 -15.87
N ARG A 175 -10.35 -8.65 -16.24
CA ARG A 175 -9.02 -7.99 -16.29
C ARG A 175 -8.99 -6.73 -17.16
N ASN A 176 -9.88 -6.65 -18.15
CA ASN A 176 -9.97 -5.49 -19.05
C ASN A 176 -10.72 -4.29 -18.44
N ASN A 177 -11.33 -4.45 -17.26
CA ASN A 177 -12.18 -3.44 -16.65
C ASN A 177 -11.48 -2.67 -15.51
N TYR A 178 -10.21 -2.93 -15.27
CA TYR A 178 -9.39 -2.16 -14.35
C TYR A 178 -7.95 -2.03 -14.86
N VAL A 179 -7.25 -1.02 -14.39
CA VAL A 179 -5.86 -0.74 -14.77
C VAL A 179 -4.91 -1.63 -14.00
N SER A 180 -5.05 -1.64 -12.67
CA SER A 180 -4.15 -2.36 -11.77
C SER A 180 -4.85 -2.67 -10.44
N CYS A 181 -4.36 -3.71 -9.77
CA CYS A 181 -4.62 -3.96 -8.36
C CYS A 181 -3.29 -3.93 -7.61
N ILE A 182 -3.20 -3.10 -6.59
CA ILE A 182 -2.05 -2.99 -5.71
C ILE A 182 -2.39 -3.71 -4.41
N SER A 183 -1.69 -4.79 -4.14
CA SER A 183 -1.94 -5.64 -2.97
C SER A 183 -0.65 -6.18 -2.39
N VAL A 184 -0.73 -6.67 -1.16
CA VAL A 184 0.26 -7.55 -0.56
C VAL A 184 -0.19 -9.00 -0.75
N ASN A 185 0.75 -9.94 -0.77
CA ASN A 185 0.38 -11.36 -0.85
C ASN A 185 -0.14 -11.84 0.52
N GLU A 186 -1.43 -11.57 0.79
CA GLU A 186 -2.10 -11.92 2.04
C GLU A 186 -2.12 -13.43 2.31
N ARG A 187 -2.11 -14.25 1.26
CA ARG A 187 -2.07 -15.71 1.40
C ARG A 187 -0.73 -16.16 1.98
N GLU A 188 0.37 -15.58 1.56
CA GLU A 188 1.68 -15.87 2.14
C GLU A 188 1.81 -15.31 3.55
N ASN A 189 1.24 -14.16 3.84
CA ASN A 189 1.18 -13.61 5.19
C ASN A 189 0.41 -14.53 6.17
N GLY A 190 -0.59 -15.26 5.68
CA GLY A 190 -1.42 -16.16 6.49
C GLY A 190 -0.89 -17.60 6.60
N THR A 191 0.12 -17.99 5.81
CA THR A 191 0.70 -19.35 5.83
C THR A 191 2.01 -19.46 6.61
N ASN A 192 2.50 -18.37 7.14
CA ASN A 192 3.67 -18.24 8.01
C ASN A 192 3.20 -17.92 9.44
#